data_3aef3d3786cce517c3c1e85667213b9b
#
_entry.id   3aef3d3786cce517c3c1e85667213b9b
#
_cell.length_a   1.000
_cell.length_b   1.000
_cell.length_c   1.000
_cell.angle_alpha   90.00
_cell.angle_beta   90.00
_cell.angle_gamma   90.00
#
_symmetry.space_group_name_H-M   'P 1'
#
loop_
_entity.id
_entity.type
_entity.pdbx_description
1 polymer ?
#
loop_
_entity_poly.entity_id
_entity_poly.type
_entity_poly.pdbx_seq_one_letter_code
_entity_poly.pdbx_strand_id
1 'polypeptide(L)'
;ALYNILSENMQPKYWVEAAKSIANDISDGSDGVVIAHGTDTLHYTAAALSFMLKTPVPIVITGAQRSSDRPSSDANINLIDSVVAAKSDIAEVSVCMHGSLNDSYTYLHKGTKVRKMHTSRRDTFRSINYEPIAKIKQHVMDINPNYKYAKRNENELEVNSAVEEKVGLIKSFPGICEELIDYHIDKGYKGLVIEGTGLGHVPDKLIAPLARAHDENIPVVMTSQCLYGRVNMNVYSTGREILNAGVISVSYTHLRAHETLSDL
;
A
#
# COMPACT_ATOMS: atom_id res chain seq x y z
N ALA A 1 14.08 -12.95 14.38
CA ALA A 1 12.80 -12.22 14.19
C ALA A 1 13.02 -10.77 14.59
N LEU A 2 12.60 -9.83 13.77
CA LEU A 2 12.73 -8.41 14.08
C LEU A 2 11.80 -8.05 15.26
N TYR A 3 10.55 -8.51 15.20
CA TYR A 3 9.56 -8.42 16.29
C TYR A 3 8.57 -9.58 16.20
N ASN A 4 7.86 -9.82 17.30
CA ASN A 4 6.78 -10.79 17.38
C ASN A 4 5.52 -10.09 17.90
N ILE A 5 4.71 -9.58 16.96
CA ILE A 5 3.48 -8.83 17.23
C ILE A 5 2.34 -9.36 16.38
N LEU A 6 1.12 -9.25 16.86
CA LEU A 6 -0.07 -9.42 16.04
C LEU A 6 -0.17 -8.26 15.07
N SER A 7 -0.53 -8.51 13.82
CA SER A 7 -0.45 -7.49 12.76
C SER A 7 -1.36 -6.28 12.97
N GLU A 8 -2.46 -6.42 13.68
CA GLU A 8 -3.34 -5.31 14.08
C GLU A 8 -2.66 -4.32 15.03
N ASN A 9 -1.56 -4.70 15.67
CA ASN A 9 -0.74 -3.84 16.53
C ASN A 9 0.41 -3.17 15.78
N MET A 10 0.47 -3.28 14.44
CA MET A 10 1.45 -2.61 13.61
C MET A 10 1.35 -1.08 13.76
N GLN A 11 2.49 -0.42 13.88
CA GLN A 11 2.61 1.04 14.02
C GLN A 11 3.71 1.56 13.07
N PRO A 12 3.69 2.85 12.70
CA PRO A 12 4.68 3.44 11.80
C PRO A 12 6.13 3.21 12.21
N LYS A 13 6.43 3.23 13.51
CA LYS A 13 7.78 2.94 14.03
C LYS A 13 8.31 1.58 13.60
N TYR A 14 7.46 0.55 13.50
CA TYR A 14 7.87 -0.78 13.07
C TYR A 14 8.19 -0.82 11.57
N TRP A 15 7.50 0.00 10.74
CA TRP A 15 7.87 0.13 9.33
C TRP A 15 9.22 0.79 9.16
N VAL A 16 9.51 1.83 9.98
CA VAL A 16 10.83 2.50 10.00
C VAL A 16 11.94 1.52 10.40
N GLU A 17 11.73 0.75 11.46
CA GLU A 17 12.68 -0.27 11.92
C GLU A 17 12.88 -1.37 10.86
N ALA A 18 11.80 -1.83 10.24
CA ALA A 18 11.86 -2.83 9.16
C ALA A 18 12.63 -2.30 7.95
N ALA A 19 12.33 -1.07 7.50
CA ALA A 19 13.03 -0.46 6.37
C ALA A 19 14.55 -0.35 6.62
N LYS A 20 14.95 0.08 7.81
CA LYS A 20 16.36 0.16 8.21
C LYS A 20 17.03 -1.22 8.27
N SER A 21 16.35 -2.22 8.86
CA SER A 21 16.88 -3.59 8.94
C SER A 21 17.07 -4.18 7.54
N ILE A 22 16.07 -4.04 6.67
CA ILE A 22 16.14 -4.51 5.28
C ILE A 22 17.29 -3.83 4.53
N ALA A 23 17.45 -2.52 4.70
CA ALA A 23 18.53 -1.77 4.05
C ALA A 23 19.91 -2.25 4.52
N ASN A 24 20.08 -2.55 5.81
CA ASN A 24 21.32 -3.11 6.33
C ASN A 24 21.58 -4.50 5.73
N ASP A 25 20.58 -5.39 5.72
CA ASP A 25 20.73 -6.74 5.14
C ASP A 25 21.13 -6.68 3.66
N ILE A 26 20.55 -5.75 2.89
CA ILE A 26 20.91 -5.53 1.48
C ILE A 26 22.33 -4.99 1.36
N SER A 27 22.73 -4.03 2.20
CA SER A 27 24.08 -3.46 2.22
C SER A 27 25.15 -4.50 2.60
N ASP A 28 24.77 -5.48 3.43
CA ASP A 28 25.61 -6.61 3.83
C ASP A 28 25.67 -7.73 2.76
N GLY A 29 25.01 -7.54 1.61
CA GLY A 29 25.12 -8.39 0.44
C GLY A 29 23.96 -9.38 0.24
N SER A 30 22.81 -9.13 0.86
CA SER A 30 21.61 -9.97 0.60
C SER A 30 21.07 -9.71 -0.81
N ASP A 31 20.88 -10.79 -1.58
CA ASP A 31 20.36 -10.75 -2.96
C ASP A 31 18.82 -10.67 -3.05
N GLY A 32 18.13 -10.73 -1.94
CA GLY A 32 16.66 -10.62 -1.85
C GLY A 32 16.19 -10.83 -0.43
N VAL A 33 15.03 -10.29 -0.11
CA VAL A 33 14.47 -10.31 1.24
C VAL A 33 13.06 -10.92 1.21
N VAL A 34 12.78 -11.84 2.15
CA VAL A 34 11.43 -12.36 2.39
C VAL A 34 11.00 -12.00 3.81
N ILE A 35 9.82 -11.41 3.92
CA ILE A 35 9.26 -10.95 5.19
C ILE A 35 8.00 -11.76 5.50
N ALA A 36 8.01 -12.51 6.61
CA ALA A 36 6.80 -13.14 7.15
C ALA A 36 6.01 -12.14 7.99
N HIS A 37 4.74 -11.94 7.68
CA HIS A 37 3.89 -10.91 8.26
C HIS A 37 2.48 -11.44 8.55
N GLY A 38 1.84 -10.97 9.61
CA GLY A 38 0.42 -11.21 9.85
C GLY A 38 -0.46 -10.54 8.78
N THR A 39 -1.51 -11.22 8.33
CA THR A 39 -2.21 -10.85 7.09
C THR A 39 -3.11 -9.61 7.18
N ASP A 40 -3.55 -9.18 8.37
CA ASP A 40 -4.54 -8.11 8.49
C ASP A 40 -4.00 -6.75 8.05
N THR A 41 -2.74 -6.46 8.36
CA THR A 41 -2.08 -5.21 7.96
C THR A 41 -0.92 -5.40 6.98
N LEU A 42 -0.77 -6.59 6.41
CA LEU A 42 0.30 -6.92 5.48
C LEU A 42 0.36 -5.94 4.30
N HIS A 43 -0.79 -5.59 3.74
CA HIS A 43 -0.88 -4.66 2.59
C HIS A 43 -0.53 -3.21 2.98
N TYR A 44 -0.75 -2.79 4.23
CA TYR A 44 -0.27 -1.50 4.73
C TYR A 44 1.26 -1.48 4.83
N THR A 45 1.84 -2.54 5.39
CA THR A 45 3.30 -2.70 5.47
C THR A 45 3.94 -2.75 4.08
N ALA A 46 3.32 -3.46 3.13
CA ALA A 46 3.78 -3.51 1.75
C ALA A 46 3.78 -2.13 1.08
N ALA A 47 2.72 -1.35 1.26
CA ALA A 47 2.63 0.01 0.75
C ALA A 47 3.68 0.93 1.42
N ALA A 48 3.79 0.89 2.75
CA ALA A 48 4.74 1.70 3.51
C ALA A 48 6.20 1.42 3.06
N LEU A 49 6.60 0.16 2.99
CA LEU A 49 7.95 -0.21 2.56
C LEU A 49 8.20 0.14 1.09
N SER A 50 7.18 0.10 0.23
CA SER A 50 7.30 0.53 -1.17
C SER A 50 7.61 2.02 -1.31
N PHE A 51 7.18 2.86 -0.36
CA PHE A 51 7.48 4.29 -0.33
C PHE A 51 8.76 4.62 0.44
N MET A 52 9.16 3.76 1.37
CA MET A 52 10.35 3.94 2.19
C MET A 52 11.63 3.45 1.51
N LEU A 53 11.53 2.47 0.60
CA LEU A 53 12.67 1.78 0.01
C LEU A 53 12.61 1.83 -1.51
N LYS A 54 13.65 2.40 -2.12
CA LYS A 54 14.02 2.11 -3.50
C LYS A 54 15.12 1.06 -3.43
N THR A 55 14.87 -0.10 -3.98
CA THR A 55 15.68 -1.29 -3.73
C THR A 55 16.36 -1.81 -4.99
N PRO A 56 17.64 -2.26 -4.91
CA PRO A 56 18.31 -2.97 -5.99
C PRO A 56 17.92 -4.46 -6.08
N VAL A 57 17.23 -5.00 -5.08
CA VAL A 57 16.88 -6.42 -4.99
C VAL A 57 15.40 -6.62 -4.65
N PRO A 58 14.81 -7.79 -4.94
CA PRO A 58 13.42 -8.06 -4.57
C PRO A 58 13.19 -8.07 -3.06
N ILE A 59 12.10 -7.44 -2.62
CA ILE A 59 11.60 -7.52 -1.25
C ILE A 59 10.19 -8.11 -1.32
N VAL A 60 10.01 -9.31 -0.78
CA VAL A 60 8.76 -10.06 -0.89
C VAL A 60 8.13 -10.25 0.48
N ILE A 61 6.92 -9.74 0.67
CA ILE A 61 6.17 -9.91 1.91
C ILE A 61 5.18 -11.05 1.73
N THR A 62 5.08 -11.90 2.72
CA THR A 62 4.17 -13.05 2.72
C THR A 62 3.57 -13.29 4.09
N GLY A 63 2.58 -14.16 4.14
CA GLY A 63 1.92 -14.58 5.37
C GLY A 63 1.05 -15.80 5.13
N ALA A 64 0.22 -16.13 6.10
CA ALA A 64 -0.73 -17.21 5.96
C ALA A 64 -2.09 -16.83 6.54
N GLN A 65 -3.17 -17.19 5.84
CA GLN A 65 -4.53 -17.07 6.34
C GLN A 65 -4.88 -18.18 7.33
N ARG A 66 -4.27 -19.33 7.14
CA ARG A 66 -4.33 -20.46 8.07
C ARG A 66 -2.93 -20.72 8.62
N SER A 67 -2.81 -20.65 9.93
CA SER A 67 -1.53 -20.90 10.61
C SER A 67 -0.97 -22.27 10.26
N SER A 68 0.35 -22.41 10.34
CA SER A 68 1.09 -23.59 9.91
C SER A 68 0.74 -24.87 10.68
N ASP A 69 0.14 -24.74 11.86
CA ASP A 69 -0.33 -25.84 12.73
C ASP A 69 -1.71 -26.39 12.32
N ARG A 70 -2.37 -25.79 11.33
CA ARG A 70 -3.71 -26.19 10.89
C ARG A 70 -3.70 -26.95 9.56
N PRO A 71 -4.63 -27.91 9.38
CA PRO A 71 -4.84 -28.54 8.08
C PRO A 71 -5.11 -27.52 6.98
N SER A 72 -4.61 -27.79 5.78
CA SER A 72 -4.74 -26.92 4.61
C SER A 72 -4.18 -25.51 4.84
N SER A 73 -3.09 -25.40 5.62
CA SER A 73 -2.35 -24.15 5.76
C SER A 73 -1.79 -23.71 4.40
N ASP A 74 -1.88 -22.42 4.13
CA ASP A 74 -1.29 -21.78 2.95
C ASP A 74 0.14 -21.29 3.21
N ALA A 75 0.65 -21.43 4.45
CA ALA A 75 1.95 -20.88 4.85
C ALA A 75 3.11 -21.44 4.03
N ASN A 76 3.14 -22.77 3.80
CA ASN A 76 4.26 -23.43 3.17
C ASN A 76 4.43 -22.99 1.71
N ILE A 77 3.36 -23.05 0.92
CA ILE A 77 3.40 -22.66 -0.49
C ILE A 77 3.68 -21.16 -0.63
N ASN A 78 3.02 -20.32 0.18
CA ASN A 78 3.26 -18.87 0.18
C ASN A 78 4.74 -18.56 0.47
N LEU A 79 5.36 -19.24 1.45
CA LEU A 79 6.76 -19.01 1.79
C LEU A 79 7.71 -19.48 0.69
N ILE A 80 7.53 -20.69 0.16
CA ILE A 80 8.39 -21.22 -0.91
C ILE A 80 8.30 -20.33 -2.16
N ASP A 81 7.09 -19.96 -2.59
CA ASP A 81 6.90 -19.11 -3.75
C ASP A 81 7.42 -17.69 -3.52
N SER A 82 7.41 -17.22 -2.28
CA SER A 82 8.05 -15.94 -1.92
C SER A 82 9.57 -15.99 -2.09
N VAL A 83 10.20 -17.11 -1.75
CA VAL A 83 11.64 -17.32 -2.01
C VAL A 83 11.92 -17.39 -3.51
N VAL A 84 11.05 -18.05 -4.29
CA VAL A 84 11.15 -18.03 -5.76
C VAL A 84 11.08 -16.59 -6.30
N ALA A 85 10.13 -15.81 -5.82
CA ALA A 85 9.99 -14.41 -6.21
C ALA A 85 11.20 -13.54 -5.77
N ALA A 86 11.75 -13.78 -4.58
CA ALA A 86 12.92 -13.07 -4.07
C ALA A 86 14.21 -13.37 -4.86
N LYS A 87 14.24 -14.49 -5.58
CA LYS A 87 15.34 -14.86 -6.50
C LYS A 87 15.16 -14.31 -7.91
N SER A 88 14.04 -13.67 -8.21
CA SER A 88 13.74 -13.11 -9.54
C SER A 88 14.54 -11.83 -9.82
N ASP A 89 14.31 -11.28 -11.01
CA ASP A 89 14.89 -10.00 -11.44
C ASP A 89 14.04 -8.78 -11.06
N ILE A 90 12.95 -8.96 -10.30
CA ILE A 90 11.98 -7.91 -9.98
C ILE A 90 12.42 -7.18 -8.70
N ALA A 91 13.15 -6.08 -8.84
CA ALA A 91 13.67 -5.28 -7.73
C ALA A 91 12.63 -4.29 -7.17
N GLU A 92 11.54 -4.81 -6.62
CA GLU A 92 10.45 -4.04 -6.03
C GLU A 92 9.96 -4.67 -4.72
N VAL A 93 9.20 -3.89 -3.94
CA VAL A 93 8.43 -4.43 -2.81
C VAL A 93 7.15 -5.06 -3.35
N SER A 94 6.96 -6.32 -3.05
CA SER A 94 5.84 -7.13 -3.56
C SER A 94 5.23 -8.01 -2.46
N VAL A 95 4.05 -8.56 -2.74
CA VAL A 95 3.33 -9.48 -1.85
C VAL A 95 3.07 -10.79 -2.58
N CYS A 96 3.51 -11.90 -2.01
CA CYS A 96 3.27 -13.24 -2.55
C CYS A 96 2.27 -13.99 -1.69
N MET A 97 1.10 -14.28 -2.24
CA MET A 97 0.00 -14.95 -1.53
C MET A 97 -0.81 -15.86 -2.47
N HIS A 98 -1.52 -16.82 -1.91
CA HIS A 98 -2.42 -17.71 -2.65
C HIS A 98 -3.33 -16.94 -3.62
N GLY A 99 -3.38 -17.38 -4.86
CA GLY A 99 -4.24 -16.83 -5.91
C GLY A 99 -5.58 -17.56 -6.05
N SER A 100 -5.75 -18.70 -5.37
CA SER A 100 -6.95 -19.54 -5.39
C SER A 100 -7.26 -20.14 -4.02
N LEU A 101 -8.43 -20.76 -3.86
CA LEU A 101 -8.80 -21.47 -2.64
C LEU A 101 -8.06 -22.80 -2.45
N ASN A 102 -7.53 -23.37 -3.53
CA ASN A 102 -6.70 -24.57 -3.52
C ASN A 102 -5.22 -24.20 -3.68
N ASP A 103 -4.36 -25.20 -3.66
CA ASP A 103 -2.90 -25.05 -3.71
C ASP A 103 -2.37 -24.95 -5.17
N SER A 104 -3.18 -24.46 -6.12
CA SER A 104 -2.86 -24.45 -7.53
C SER A 104 -1.76 -23.46 -7.91
N TYR A 105 -1.76 -22.29 -7.28
CA TYR A 105 -0.82 -21.20 -7.59
C TYR A 105 -0.90 -20.07 -6.55
N THR A 106 0.15 -19.28 -6.53
CA THR A 106 0.20 -17.98 -5.86
C THR A 106 0.27 -16.84 -6.87
N TYR A 107 -0.06 -15.64 -6.42
CA TYR A 107 0.20 -14.43 -7.17
C TYR A 107 1.25 -13.58 -6.48
N LEU A 108 2.11 -12.96 -7.28
CA LEU A 108 2.97 -11.87 -6.86
C LEU A 108 2.27 -10.54 -7.19
N HIS A 109 1.94 -9.78 -6.15
CA HIS A 109 1.23 -8.51 -6.26
C HIS A 109 2.19 -7.34 -6.02
N LYS A 110 1.98 -6.21 -6.71
CA LYS A 110 2.70 -4.97 -6.41
C LYS A 110 2.34 -4.46 -5.02
N GLY A 111 3.33 -4.10 -4.20
CA GLY A 111 3.14 -3.69 -2.81
C GLY A 111 2.17 -2.52 -2.65
N THR A 112 2.17 -1.55 -3.57
CA THR A 112 1.27 -0.39 -3.55
C THR A 112 -0.13 -0.66 -4.14
N LYS A 113 -0.39 -1.85 -4.69
CA LYS A 113 -1.64 -2.18 -5.39
C LYS A 113 -2.39 -3.37 -4.79
N VAL A 114 -1.83 -4.01 -3.79
CA VAL A 114 -2.42 -5.19 -3.16
C VAL A 114 -3.35 -4.79 -2.01
N ARG A 115 -4.43 -5.53 -1.83
CA ARG A 115 -5.35 -5.37 -0.71
C ARG A 115 -5.89 -6.71 -0.23
N LYS A 116 -6.08 -6.84 1.10
CA LYS A 116 -6.82 -7.94 1.71
C LYS A 116 -8.31 -7.70 1.49
N MET A 117 -8.97 -8.56 0.70
CA MET A 117 -10.35 -8.40 0.25
C MET A 117 -11.37 -9.26 1.00
N HIS A 118 -10.91 -10.26 1.73
CA HIS A 118 -11.76 -11.17 2.48
C HIS A 118 -11.13 -11.45 3.85
N THR A 119 -11.96 -11.64 4.86
CA THR A 119 -11.51 -11.80 6.25
C THR A 119 -10.68 -13.06 6.49
N SER A 120 -10.94 -14.17 5.78
CA SER A 120 -10.38 -15.47 6.11
C SER A 120 -10.04 -16.41 4.93
N ARG A 121 -10.37 -16.05 3.67
CA ARG A 121 -10.06 -16.90 2.51
C ARG A 121 -8.57 -16.93 2.23
N ARG A 122 -8.04 -18.07 1.74
CA ARG A 122 -6.63 -18.18 1.36
C ARG A 122 -6.28 -17.26 0.18
N ASP A 123 -7.18 -17.11 -0.79
CA ASP A 123 -7.05 -16.23 -1.96
C ASP A 123 -7.55 -14.80 -1.70
N THR A 124 -7.38 -14.30 -0.49
CA THR A 124 -7.95 -13.02 -0.05
C THR A 124 -7.25 -11.80 -0.62
N PHE A 125 -5.97 -11.91 -0.98
CA PHE A 125 -5.23 -10.77 -1.52
C PHE A 125 -5.53 -10.59 -3.02
N ARG A 126 -5.79 -9.34 -3.41
CA ARG A 126 -6.10 -8.97 -4.80
C ARG A 126 -5.35 -7.70 -5.17
N SER A 127 -4.87 -7.66 -6.40
CA SER A 127 -4.43 -6.40 -7.02
C SER A 127 -5.64 -5.55 -7.36
N ILE A 128 -5.60 -4.27 -6.99
CA ILE A 128 -6.68 -3.30 -7.21
C ILE A 128 -6.25 -2.30 -8.28
N ASN A 129 -7.07 -2.10 -9.31
CA ASN A 129 -6.78 -1.28 -10.50
C ASN A 129 -5.46 -1.67 -11.21
N TYR A 130 -5.01 -2.87 -10.99
CA TYR A 130 -3.77 -3.40 -11.53
C TYR A 130 -3.86 -4.92 -11.65
N GLU A 131 -3.05 -5.53 -12.51
CA GLU A 131 -2.91 -6.98 -12.57
C GLU A 131 -1.74 -7.44 -11.67
N PRO A 132 -1.73 -8.71 -11.23
CA PRO A 132 -0.57 -9.27 -10.55
C PRO A 132 0.69 -9.16 -11.41
N ILE A 133 1.84 -8.95 -10.75
CA ILE A 133 3.16 -8.93 -11.40
C ILE A 133 3.46 -10.27 -12.07
N ALA A 134 3.17 -11.34 -11.33
CA ALA A 134 3.43 -12.70 -11.78
C ALA A 134 2.44 -13.69 -11.17
N LYS A 135 2.35 -14.85 -11.81
CA LYS A 135 1.70 -16.05 -11.31
C LYS A 135 2.77 -17.12 -11.07
N ILE A 136 2.77 -17.73 -9.88
CA ILE A 136 3.71 -18.80 -9.54
C ILE A 136 2.93 -20.10 -9.43
N LYS A 137 3.26 -21.06 -10.25
CA LYS A 137 2.63 -22.39 -10.27
C LYS A 137 3.72 -23.47 -10.20
N GLN A 138 3.58 -24.40 -9.25
CA GLN A 138 4.58 -25.44 -9.04
C GLN A 138 6.00 -24.86 -8.88
N HIS A 139 6.10 -23.74 -8.17
CA HIS A 139 7.34 -23.00 -7.94
C HIS A 139 8.02 -22.43 -9.21
N VAL A 140 7.28 -22.37 -10.32
CA VAL A 140 7.71 -21.72 -11.57
C VAL A 140 6.97 -20.41 -11.71
N MET A 141 7.72 -19.32 -11.82
CA MET A 141 7.17 -17.98 -11.94
C MET A 141 6.96 -17.60 -13.41
N ASP A 142 5.73 -17.20 -13.73
CA ASP A 142 5.31 -16.64 -15.01
C ASP A 142 5.01 -15.15 -14.81
N ILE A 143 5.89 -14.30 -15.33
CA ILE A 143 5.80 -12.84 -15.19
C ILE A 143 4.81 -12.32 -16.22
N ASN A 144 3.90 -11.43 -15.80
CA ASN A 144 2.99 -10.74 -16.70
C ASN A 144 3.80 -9.91 -17.72
N PRO A 145 3.70 -10.21 -19.01
CA PRO A 145 4.51 -9.55 -20.06
C PRO A 145 4.23 -8.04 -20.20
N ASN A 146 3.07 -7.59 -19.69
CA ASN A 146 2.70 -6.16 -19.69
C ASN A 146 3.20 -5.41 -18.45
N TYR A 147 3.81 -6.10 -17.50
CA TYR A 147 4.31 -5.48 -16.29
C TYR A 147 5.70 -4.90 -16.52
N LYS A 148 5.87 -3.60 -16.27
CA LYS A 148 7.18 -2.95 -16.24
C LYS A 148 7.67 -2.89 -14.81
N TYR A 149 8.88 -3.33 -14.56
CA TYR A 149 9.52 -3.35 -13.24
C TYR A 149 10.97 -2.90 -13.32
N ALA A 150 11.48 -2.42 -12.20
CA ALA A 150 12.91 -2.17 -12.04
C ALA A 150 13.63 -3.52 -11.94
N LYS A 151 14.71 -3.67 -12.71
CA LYS A 151 15.50 -4.89 -12.69
C LYS A 151 16.47 -4.90 -11.50
N ARG A 152 16.90 -6.09 -11.14
CA ARG A 152 17.93 -6.28 -10.13
C ARG A 152 19.17 -5.44 -10.47
N ASN A 153 19.66 -4.70 -9.46
CA ASN A 153 20.81 -3.78 -9.57
C ASN A 153 20.64 -2.61 -10.58
N GLU A 154 19.42 -2.34 -11.04
CA GLU A 154 19.13 -1.17 -11.88
C GLU A 154 19.09 0.11 -11.04
N ASN A 155 18.62 0.03 -9.80
CA ASN A 155 18.58 1.13 -8.86
C ASN A 155 19.64 0.98 -7.76
N GLU A 156 20.10 2.10 -7.23
CA GLU A 156 20.81 2.12 -5.95
C GLU A 156 19.81 1.99 -4.78
N LEU A 157 20.30 1.51 -3.65
CA LEU A 157 19.51 1.44 -2.43
C LEU A 157 19.30 2.84 -1.87
N GLU A 158 18.06 3.28 -1.81
CA GLU A 158 17.69 4.54 -1.15
C GLU A 158 16.69 4.24 -0.02
N VAL A 159 16.87 4.90 1.12
CA VAL A 159 15.99 4.72 2.30
C VAL A 159 15.40 6.06 2.71
N ASN A 160 14.08 6.19 2.62
CA ASN A 160 13.34 7.31 3.17
C ASN A 160 12.48 6.80 4.34
N SER A 161 12.99 6.91 5.55
CA SER A 161 12.32 6.43 6.77
C SER A 161 11.62 7.54 7.55
N ALA A 162 11.50 8.74 6.98
CA ALA A 162 10.72 9.82 7.58
C ALA A 162 9.22 9.50 7.49
N VAL A 163 8.54 9.49 8.64
CA VAL A 163 7.11 9.23 8.75
C VAL A 163 6.49 10.26 9.66
N GLU A 164 5.42 10.91 9.20
CA GLU A 164 4.57 11.74 10.04
C GLU A 164 3.43 10.87 10.61
N GLU A 165 3.37 10.72 11.92
CA GLU A 165 2.34 9.92 12.60
C GLU A 165 1.02 10.67 12.78
N LYS A 166 1.06 12.00 12.78
CA LYS A 166 -0.13 12.86 12.92
C LYS A 166 -0.80 13.11 11.56
N VAL A 167 -1.17 12.02 10.87
CA VAL A 167 -1.98 12.06 9.65
C VAL A 167 -3.33 11.42 9.94
N GLY A 168 -4.42 12.18 9.73
CA GLY A 168 -5.79 11.72 9.94
C GLY A 168 -6.34 10.99 8.71
N LEU A 169 -6.97 9.84 8.89
CA LEU A 169 -7.75 9.16 7.84
C LEU A 169 -9.23 9.30 8.16
N ILE A 170 -9.96 9.98 7.28
CA ILE A 170 -11.38 10.29 7.45
C ILE A 170 -12.18 9.67 6.30
N LYS A 171 -13.12 8.80 6.63
CA LYS A 171 -14.06 8.23 5.67
C LYS A 171 -15.33 9.08 5.63
N SER A 172 -15.68 9.60 4.46
CA SER A 172 -16.92 10.36 4.26
C SER A 172 -18.13 9.41 4.21
N PHE A 173 -19.21 9.78 4.87
CA PHE A 173 -20.46 9.01 4.89
C PHE A 173 -21.66 9.94 5.08
N PRO A 174 -22.91 9.54 4.73
CA PRO A 174 -24.10 10.30 5.03
C PRO A 174 -24.26 10.54 6.54
N GLY A 175 -24.31 11.81 6.94
CA GLY A 175 -24.38 12.19 8.36
C GLY A 175 -23.04 12.52 9.02
N ILE A 176 -21.90 12.44 8.31
CA ILE A 176 -20.62 12.94 8.82
C ILE A 176 -20.75 14.39 9.30
N CYS A 177 -20.18 14.73 10.45
CA CYS A 177 -20.15 16.10 10.96
C CYS A 177 -18.86 16.83 10.56
N GLU A 178 -18.96 18.15 10.43
CA GLU A 178 -17.83 19.02 10.10
C GLU A 178 -16.79 19.09 11.20
N GLU A 179 -17.19 19.01 12.46
CA GLU A 179 -16.31 19.05 13.64
C GLU A 179 -15.26 17.93 13.62
N LEU A 180 -15.46 16.88 12.83
CA LEU A 180 -14.47 15.82 12.71
C LEU A 180 -13.18 16.32 12.04
N ILE A 181 -13.30 17.22 11.05
CA ILE A 181 -12.14 17.84 10.41
C ILE A 181 -11.52 18.86 11.35
N ASP A 182 -12.34 19.73 11.95
CA ASP A 182 -11.90 20.74 12.92
C ASP A 182 -11.14 20.11 14.09
N TYR A 183 -11.64 18.97 14.60
CA TYR A 183 -10.95 18.23 15.66
C TYR A 183 -9.50 17.87 15.27
N HIS A 184 -9.26 17.38 14.06
CA HIS A 184 -7.92 17.03 13.62
C HIS A 184 -7.02 18.27 13.52
N ILE A 185 -7.56 19.37 12.99
CA ILE A 185 -6.85 20.65 12.89
C ILE A 185 -6.46 21.11 14.30
N ASP A 186 -7.41 21.21 15.23
CA ASP A 186 -7.21 21.68 16.61
C ASP A 186 -6.28 20.78 17.40
N LYS A 187 -6.18 19.48 17.07
CA LYS A 187 -5.22 18.54 17.69
C LYS A 187 -3.84 18.57 17.04
N GLY A 188 -3.62 19.47 16.09
CA GLY A 188 -2.33 19.69 15.45
C GLY A 188 -1.89 18.55 14.53
N TYR A 189 -2.85 17.92 13.85
CA TYR A 189 -2.52 16.99 12.78
C TYR A 189 -1.79 17.70 11.65
N LYS A 190 -0.90 16.97 10.97
CA LYS A 190 -0.01 17.49 9.93
C LYS A 190 -0.47 17.18 8.51
N GLY A 191 -1.51 16.39 8.38
CA GLY A 191 -2.12 16.06 7.11
C GLY A 191 -3.41 15.27 7.30
N LEU A 192 -4.30 15.33 6.30
CA LEU A 192 -5.55 14.58 6.27
C LEU A 192 -5.65 13.80 4.97
N VAL A 193 -6.07 12.54 5.06
CA VAL A 193 -6.48 11.72 3.93
C VAL A 193 -7.99 11.50 4.05
N ILE A 194 -8.74 11.89 3.03
CA ILE A 194 -10.19 11.72 3.01
C ILE A 194 -10.58 10.68 1.98
N GLU A 195 -11.25 9.63 2.43
CA GLU A 195 -11.93 8.67 1.56
C GLU A 195 -13.31 9.22 1.17
N GLY A 196 -13.36 9.96 0.06
CA GLY A 196 -14.60 10.51 -0.49
C GLY A 196 -15.49 9.44 -1.13
N THR A 197 -16.73 9.80 -1.42
CA THR A 197 -17.67 8.94 -2.16
C THR A 197 -17.44 9.02 -3.67
N GLY A 198 -17.68 7.93 -4.38
CA GLY A 198 -17.60 7.90 -5.85
C GLY A 198 -16.28 8.45 -6.39
N LEU A 199 -16.34 9.52 -7.17
CA LEU A 199 -15.19 10.17 -7.81
C LEU A 199 -14.35 11.05 -6.86
N GLY A 200 -14.56 10.97 -5.54
CA GLY A 200 -13.84 11.78 -4.55
C GLY A 200 -14.66 12.97 -4.04
N HIS A 201 -15.93 12.75 -3.71
CA HIS A 201 -16.82 13.82 -3.22
C HIS A 201 -17.11 13.67 -1.73
N VAL A 202 -17.39 14.78 -1.11
CA VAL A 202 -17.87 14.90 0.27
C VAL A 202 -19.08 15.83 0.34
N PRO A 203 -19.91 15.79 1.39
CA PRO A 203 -21.00 16.75 1.57
C PRO A 203 -20.52 18.20 1.60
N ASP A 204 -21.30 19.11 1.02
CA ASP A 204 -20.96 20.55 0.89
C ASP A 204 -20.56 21.20 2.22
N LYS A 205 -21.17 20.81 3.32
CA LYS A 205 -20.84 21.30 4.65
C LYS A 205 -19.39 21.04 5.10
N LEU A 206 -18.68 20.08 4.46
CA LEU A 206 -17.27 19.85 4.76
C LEU A 206 -16.32 20.80 4.00
N ILE A 207 -16.80 21.59 3.04
CA ILE A 207 -15.96 22.47 2.22
C ILE A 207 -15.31 23.56 3.10
N ALA A 208 -16.06 24.16 4.02
CA ALA A 208 -15.53 25.18 4.91
C ALA A 208 -14.40 24.68 5.83
N PRO A 209 -14.54 23.57 6.58
CA PRO A 209 -13.43 23.03 7.36
C PRO A 209 -12.27 22.51 6.51
N LEU A 210 -12.50 22.07 5.26
CA LEU A 210 -11.42 21.74 4.33
C LEU A 210 -10.61 22.96 3.91
N ALA A 211 -11.28 24.08 3.61
CA ALA A 211 -10.61 25.35 3.34
C ALA A 211 -9.82 25.84 4.56
N ARG A 212 -10.38 25.72 5.78
CA ARG A 212 -9.66 26.01 7.02
C ARG A 212 -8.37 25.20 7.14
N ALA A 213 -8.41 23.88 6.85
CA ALA A 213 -7.22 23.05 6.89
C ALA A 213 -6.13 23.57 5.93
N HIS A 214 -6.54 24.00 4.71
CA HIS A 214 -5.62 24.59 3.73
C HIS A 214 -5.00 25.89 4.24
N ASP A 215 -5.82 26.79 4.80
CA ASP A 215 -5.37 28.08 5.34
C ASP A 215 -4.38 27.90 6.50
N GLU A 216 -4.52 26.84 7.28
CA GLU A 216 -3.60 26.45 8.34
C GLU A 216 -2.40 25.61 7.87
N ASN A 217 -2.19 25.49 6.54
CA ASN A 217 -1.12 24.72 5.90
C ASN A 217 -1.13 23.23 6.24
N ILE A 218 -2.31 22.66 6.46
CA ILE A 218 -2.50 21.22 6.64
C ILE A 218 -2.92 20.63 5.29
N PRO A 219 -2.07 19.87 4.60
CA PRO A 219 -2.42 19.26 3.33
C PRO A 219 -3.57 18.25 3.49
N VAL A 220 -4.57 18.37 2.64
CA VAL A 220 -5.69 17.44 2.57
C VAL A 220 -5.66 16.71 1.24
N VAL A 221 -5.59 15.38 1.31
CA VAL A 221 -5.56 14.50 0.14
C VAL A 221 -6.88 13.77 0.00
N MET A 222 -7.53 13.89 -1.16
CA MET A 222 -8.77 13.20 -1.48
C MET A 222 -8.49 11.89 -2.21
N THR A 223 -8.98 10.80 -1.65
CA THR A 223 -9.04 9.49 -2.27
C THR A 223 -10.51 9.04 -2.42
N SER A 224 -10.76 7.82 -2.88
CA SER A 224 -12.11 7.26 -2.98
C SER A 224 -12.28 6.02 -2.10
N GLN A 225 -13.49 5.87 -1.55
CA GLN A 225 -13.93 4.62 -0.90
C GLN A 225 -14.12 3.48 -1.90
N CYS A 226 -14.30 3.82 -3.19
CA CYS A 226 -14.41 2.82 -4.24
C CYS A 226 -13.04 2.19 -4.47
N LEU A 227 -12.99 0.86 -4.39
CA LEU A 227 -11.75 0.11 -4.61
C LEU A 227 -11.30 0.16 -6.07
N TYR A 228 -12.25 0.24 -6.99
CA TYR A 228 -11.99 0.28 -8.43
C TYR A 228 -12.37 1.64 -9.01
N GLY A 229 -11.65 2.06 -10.03
CA GLY A 229 -11.83 3.35 -10.68
C GLY A 229 -10.82 4.39 -10.21
N ARG A 230 -11.13 5.66 -10.43
CA ARG A 230 -10.21 6.80 -10.19
C ARG A 230 -10.96 7.95 -9.56
N VAL A 231 -10.25 8.73 -8.74
CA VAL A 231 -10.72 10.05 -8.33
C VAL A 231 -10.71 10.99 -9.54
N ASN A 232 -11.82 11.70 -9.75
CA ASN A 232 -11.93 12.74 -10.77
C ASN A 232 -12.89 13.83 -10.28
N MET A 233 -12.36 14.80 -9.59
CA MET A 233 -13.12 15.87 -8.94
C MET A 233 -13.57 16.97 -9.92
N ASN A 234 -13.16 16.94 -11.18
CA ASN A 234 -13.53 17.94 -12.18
C ASN A 234 -14.92 17.75 -12.80
N VAL A 235 -15.55 16.57 -12.59
CA VAL A 235 -16.80 16.19 -13.25
C VAL A 235 -17.99 17.01 -12.73
N TYR A 236 -18.10 17.22 -11.42
CA TYR A 236 -19.21 17.90 -10.77
C TYR A 236 -18.78 19.22 -10.12
N SER A 237 -19.76 20.13 -9.89
CA SER A 237 -19.52 21.44 -9.27
C SER A 237 -18.90 21.30 -7.88
N THR A 238 -19.47 20.46 -7.02
CA THR A 238 -18.96 20.18 -5.67
C THR A 238 -17.49 19.71 -5.69
N GLY A 239 -17.11 18.87 -6.65
CA GLY A 239 -15.72 18.44 -6.79
C GLY A 239 -14.77 19.61 -7.07
N ARG A 240 -15.18 20.54 -7.95
CA ARG A 240 -14.41 21.76 -8.24
C ARG A 240 -14.33 22.71 -7.05
N GLU A 241 -15.41 22.83 -6.27
CA GLU A 241 -15.42 23.62 -5.03
C GLU A 241 -14.45 23.07 -3.99
N ILE A 242 -14.41 21.74 -3.83
CA ILE A 242 -13.45 21.06 -2.95
C ILE A 242 -12.00 21.30 -3.43
N LEU A 243 -11.73 21.23 -4.73
CA LEU A 243 -10.41 21.57 -5.29
C LEU A 243 -10.04 23.03 -5.02
N ASN A 244 -11.00 23.97 -5.18
CA ASN A 244 -10.79 25.39 -4.89
C ASN A 244 -10.54 25.65 -3.40
N ALA A 245 -11.03 24.77 -2.50
CA ALA A 245 -10.71 24.77 -1.08
C ALA A 245 -9.30 24.24 -0.75
N GLY A 246 -8.46 23.99 -1.76
CA GLY A 246 -7.07 23.57 -1.59
C GLY A 246 -6.85 22.06 -1.41
N VAL A 247 -7.89 21.24 -1.61
CA VAL A 247 -7.77 19.77 -1.51
C VAL A 247 -7.03 19.19 -2.70
N ILE A 248 -6.08 18.31 -2.42
CA ILE A 248 -5.26 17.63 -3.42
C ILE A 248 -5.97 16.34 -3.87
N SER A 249 -6.31 16.27 -5.15
CA SER A 249 -6.87 15.05 -5.74
C SER A 249 -5.79 14.05 -6.05
N VAL A 250 -5.85 12.85 -5.45
CA VAL A 250 -4.94 11.75 -5.81
C VAL A 250 -5.52 11.03 -7.01
N SER A 251 -5.14 11.49 -8.20
CA SER A 251 -5.38 10.72 -9.42
C SER A 251 -4.32 9.64 -9.59
N TYR A 252 -4.60 8.67 -10.48
CA TYR A 252 -3.67 7.59 -10.83
C TYR A 252 -2.27 8.08 -11.25
N THR A 253 -2.17 9.30 -11.77
CA THR A 253 -0.93 9.97 -12.16
C THR A 253 -0.03 10.32 -10.97
N HIS A 254 -0.60 10.69 -9.82
CA HIS A 254 0.21 11.04 -8.65
C HIS A 254 0.80 9.82 -7.94
N LEU A 255 0.13 8.67 -7.98
CA LEU A 255 0.70 7.40 -7.52
C LEU A 255 1.80 6.87 -8.46
N ARG A 256 1.83 7.35 -9.70
CA ARG A 256 2.94 7.11 -10.65
C ARG A 256 4.12 8.06 -10.47
N ALA A 257 3.94 9.22 -9.86
CA ALA A 257 4.98 10.23 -9.75
C ALA A 257 6.22 9.73 -8.95
N HIS A 258 6.07 8.71 -8.11
CA HIS A 258 7.21 8.03 -7.50
C HIS A 258 7.81 6.92 -8.37
N GLU A 259 7.16 6.55 -9.47
CA GLU A 259 7.69 5.58 -10.44
C GLU A 259 8.38 6.25 -11.63
N THR A 260 8.16 7.56 -11.84
CA THR A 260 8.70 8.28 -13.01
C THR A 260 9.02 9.73 -12.67
N LEU A 261 10.00 9.97 -11.82
CA LEU A 261 10.71 11.27 -11.83
C LEU A 261 11.56 11.44 -13.10
N SER A 262 11.55 10.46 -14.00
CA SER A 262 12.27 10.48 -15.29
C SER A 262 11.39 10.85 -16.50
N ASP A 263 10.08 11.06 -16.32
CA ASP A 263 9.14 11.36 -17.43
C ASP A 263 8.41 12.71 -17.27
N LEU A 264 9.07 13.70 -16.64
CA LEU A 264 8.69 15.12 -16.69
C LEU A 264 9.74 15.92 -17.43
#